data_fd496e0724cd6babbdc2085fc65a41a9
#
_entry.id   fd496e0724cd6babbdc2085fc65a41a9
#
_cell.length_a   1.000
_cell.length_b   1.000
_cell.length_c   1.000
_cell.angle_alpha   90.00
_cell.angle_beta   90.00
_cell.angle_gamma   90.00
#
_symmetry.space_group_name_H-M   'P 1'
#
loop_
_entity.id
_entity.type
_entity.pdbx_description
1 polymer ?
#
loop_
_entity_poly.entity_id
_entity_poly.type
_entity_poly.pdbx_seq_one_letter_code
_entity_poly.pdbx_strand_id
1 'polypeptide(L)'
;MKGYLYVLGSIVLVTAAQLCMKWGAISLPAWQADPAVMLAHPLPLLTIAIGILCYGLSLLCWLAALHSTPLNIAYPLLSTSYGLVYLLAVSMPAFAEPLVASKAAGVALIFFGAVLVGSKSATDKPEQQEPPTDP
;
A
#
# COMPACT_ATOMS: atom_id res chain seq x y z
N MET A 1 -6.89 10.76 16.70
CA MET A 1 -6.89 9.26 16.75
C MET A 1 -7.63 8.60 15.59
N LYS A 2 -8.79 9.12 15.15
CA LYS A 2 -9.57 8.52 14.04
C LYS A 2 -8.80 8.45 12.70
N GLY A 3 -8.04 9.49 12.35
CA GLY A 3 -7.27 9.52 11.10
C GLY A 3 -6.26 8.39 10.97
N TYR A 4 -5.51 8.11 12.03
CA TYR A 4 -4.53 7.01 12.02
C TYR A 4 -5.17 5.63 11.87
N LEU A 5 -6.38 5.44 12.41
CA LEU A 5 -7.15 4.19 12.20
C LEU A 5 -7.52 4.00 10.73
N TYR A 6 -7.91 5.08 10.04
CA TYR A 6 -8.19 5.02 8.61
C TYR A 6 -6.94 4.75 7.78
N VAL A 7 -5.79 5.36 8.12
CA VAL A 7 -4.51 5.04 7.47
C VAL A 7 -4.15 3.57 7.67
N LEU A 8 -4.23 3.07 8.90
CA LEU A 8 -3.94 1.67 9.20
C LEU A 8 -4.90 0.72 8.47
N GLY A 9 -6.19 1.02 8.47
CA GLY A 9 -7.19 0.27 7.72
C GLY A 9 -6.90 0.24 6.23
N SER A 10 -6.50 1.37 5.64
CA SER A 10 -6.08 1.45 4.24
C SER A 10 -4.85 0.58 3.96
N ILE A 11 -3.82 0.60 4.83
CA ILE A 11 -2.62 -0.22 4.68
C ILE A 11 -2.96 -1.71 4.70
N VAL A 12 -3.77 -2.16 5.65
CA VAL A 12 -4.18 -3.57 5.76
C VAL A 12 -4.99 -3.99 4.52
N LEU A 13 -5.95 -3.17 4.10
CA LEU A 13 -6.81 -3.46 2.95
C LEU A 13 -6.01 -3.49 1.64
N VAL A 14 -5.11 -2.53 1.41
CA VAL A 14 -4.29 -2.51 0.19
C VAL A 14 -3.31 -3.67 0.17
N THR A 15 -2.75 -4.06 1.31
CA THR A 15 -1.87 -5.21 1.42
C THR A 15 -2.62 -6.50 1.08
N ALA A 16 -3.78 -6.72 1.67
CA ALA A 16 -4.64 -7.86 1.38
C ALA A 16 -5.06 -7.89 -0.10
N ALA A 17 -5.46 -6.75 -0.65
CA ALA A 17 -5.83 -6.59 -2.05
C ALA A 17 -4.71 -7.03 -3.00
N GLN A 18 -3.49 -6.56 -2.76
CA GLN A 18 -2.33 -6.89 -3.59
C GLN A 18 -1.97 -8.37 -3.50
N LEU A 19 -2.04 -8.99 -2.33
CA LEU A 19 -1.80 -10.42 -2.16
C LEU A 19 -2.87 -11.26 -2.86
N CYS A 20 -4.15 -10.88 -2.74
CA CYS A 20 -5.25 -11.56 -3.45
C CYS A 20 -5.06 -11.48 -4.98
N MET A 21 -4.80 -10.28 -5.51
CA MET A 21 -4.55 -10.09 -6.93
C MET A 21 -3.32 -10.85 -7.41
N LYS A 22 -2.22 -10.84 -6.65
CA LYS A 22 -1.01 -11.58 -6.96
C LYS A 22 -1.28 -13.08 -7.01
N TRP A 23 -1.94 -13.63 -6.00
CA TRP A 23 -2.28 -15.05 -5.96
C TRP A 23 -3.18 -15.45 -7.14
N GLY A 24 -4.22 -14.68 -7.41
CA GLY A 24 -5.08 -14.91 -8.55
C GLY A 24 -4.32 -14.87 -9.88
N ALA A 25 -3.42 -13.90 -10.06
CA ALA A 25 -2.65 -13.74 -11.28
C ALA A 25 -1.67 -14.91 -11.52
N ILE A 26 -0.96 -15.40 -10.50
CA ILE A 26 -0.04 -16.53 -10.64
C ILE A 26 -0.77 -17.88 -10.77
N SER A 27 -2.02 -17.96 -10.33
CA SER A 27 -2.86 -19.17 -10.42
C SER A 27 -3.62 -19.27 -11.75
N LEU A 28 -3.66 -18.19 -12.53
CA LEU A 28 -4.22 -18.21 -13.88
C LEU A 28 -3.22 -18.84 -14.87
N PRO A 29 -3.72 -19.56 -15.90
CA PRO A 29 -2.87 -19.98 -17.02
C PRO A 29 -2.24 -18.76 -17.69
N ALA A 30 -1.13 -18.98 -18.42
CA ALA A 30 -0.39 -17.90 -19.08
C ALA A 30 -1.34 -16.97 -19.83
N TRP A 31 -1.16 -15.66 -19.69
CA TRP A 31 -2.04 -14.60 -20.24
C TRP A 31 -2.29 -14.66 -21.78
N GLN A 32 -1.53 -15.50 -22.46
CA GLN A 32 -1.72 -15.83 -23.89
C GLN A 32 -2.76 -16.94 -24.11
N ALA A 33 -3.33 -17.49 -23.03
CA ALA A 33 -4.37 -18.51 -23.15
C ALA A 33 -5.68 -17.89 -23.67
N ASP A 34 -6.45 -18.70 -24.41
CA ASP A 34 -7.77 -18.36 -24.87
C ASP A 34 -8.64 -17.83 -23.71
N PRO A 35 -9.40 -16.74 -23.88
CA PRO A 35 -10.32 -16.23 -22.87
C PRO A 35 -11.26 -17.32 -22.30
N ALA A 36 -11.64 -18.30 -23.11
CA ALA A 36 -12.44 -19.43 -22.65
C ALA A 36 -11.71 -20.26 -21.59
N VAL A 37 -10.41 -20.43 -21.71
CA VAL A 37 -9.58 -21.14 -20.73
C VAL A 37 -9.46 -20.35 -19.44
N MET A 38 -9.37 -19.02 -19.51
CA MET A 38 -9.36 -18.15 -18.32
C MET A 38 -10.67 -18.25 -17.56
N LEU A 39 -11.80 -18.22 -18.28
CA LEU A 39 -13.14 -18.34 -17.67
C LEU A 39 -13.41 -19.73 -17.06
N ALA A 40 -12.67 -20.78 -17.49
CA ALA A 40 -12.73 -22.10 -16.88
C ALA A 40 -12.10 -22.14 -15.47
N HIS A 41 -11.37 -21.10 -15.05
CA HIS A 41 -10.75 -21.00 -13.73
C HIS A 41 -11.42 -19.90 -12.88
N PRO A 42 -12.64 -20.17 -12.35
CA PRO A 42 -13.42 -19.14 -11.65
C PRO A 42 -12.77 -18.69 -10.33
N LEU A 43 -12.06 -19.57 -9.62
CA LEU A 43 -11.47 -19.26 -8.33
C LEU A 43 -10.37 -18.19 -8.38
N PRO A 44 -9.36 -18.27 -9.27
CA PRO A 44 -8.40 -17.19 -9.48
C PRO A 44 -9.05 -15.86 -9.90
N LEU A 45 -10.04 -15.90 -10.79
CA LEU A 45 -10.77 -14.69 -11.22
C LEU A 45 -11.53 -14.06 -10.06
N LEU A 46 -12.18 -14.87 -9.22
CA LEU A 46 -12.87 -14.38 -8.04
C LEU A 46 -11.92 -13.73 -7.04
N THR A 47 -10.75 -14.29 -6.81
CA THR A 47 -9.75 -13.69 -5.92
C THR A 47 -9.21 -12.38 -6.44
N ILE A 48 -9.02 -12.23 -7.75
CA ILE A 48 -8.68 -10.96 -8.37
C ILE A 48 -9.81 -9.93 -8.16
N ALA A 49 -11.07 -10.32 -8.40
CA ALA A 49 -12.21 -9.44 -8.20
C ALA A 49 -12.33 -8.97 -6.74
N ILE A 50 -12.16 -9.87 -5.77
CA ILE A 50 -12.11 -9.53 -4.35
C ILE A 50 -10.94 -8.58 -4.06
N GLY A 51 -9.77 -8.83 -4.63
CA GLY A 51 -8.62 -7.93 -4.51
C GLY A 51 -8.92 -6.51 -5.01
N ILE A 52 -9.58 -6.38 -6.16
CA ILE A 52 -10.00 -5.08 -6.72
C ILE A 52 -11.00 -4.38 -5.78
N LEU A 53 -11.96 -5.10 -5.23
CA LEU A 53 -12.92 -4.54 -4.27
C LEU A 53 -12.23 -4.07 -2.98
N CYS A 54 -11.34 -4.87 -2.42
CA CYS A 54 -10.53 -4.48 -1.25
C CYS A 54 -9.66 -3.25 -1.55
N TYR A 55 -9.10 -3.16 -2.77
CA TYR A 55 -8.33 -2.00 -3.20
C TYR A 55 -9.18 -0.74 -3.25
N GLY A 56 -10.37 -0.82 -3.84
CA GLY A 56 -11.34 0.29 -3.85
C GLY A 56 -11.73 0.74 -2.44
N LEU A 57 -11.99 -0.23 -1.54
CA LEU A 57 -12.29 0.06 -0.14
C LEU A 57 -11.11 0.69 0.60
N SER A 58 -9.89 0.23 0.33
CA SER A 58 -8.66 0.86 0.83
C SER A 58 -8.55 2.32 0.40
N LEU A 59 -8.89 2.63 -0.86
CA LEU A 59 -8.89 4.00 -1.38
C LEU A 59 -9.89 4.88 -0.63
N LEU A 60 -11.08 4.38 -0.32
CA LEU A 60 -12.08 5.12 0.47
C LEU A 60 -11.56 5.39 1.89
N CYS A 61 -10.95 4.40 2.54
CA CYS A 61 -10.29 4.59 3.84
C CYS A 61 -9.17 5.63 3.76
N TRP A 62 -8.39 5.62 2.69
CA TRP A 62 -7.33 6.59 2.44
C TRP A 62 -7.88 8.01 2.31
N LEU A 63 -8.91 8.20 1.49
CA LEU A 63 -9.57 9.50 1.35
C LEU A 63 -10.13 10.01 2.67
N ALA A 64 -10.73 9.14 3.47
CA ALA A 64 -11.20 9.49 4.81
C ALA A 64 -10.03 9.85 5.77
N ALA A 65 -8.89 9.17 5.63
CA ALA A 65 -7.69 9.47 6.41
C ALA A 65 -7.15 10.88 6.11
N LEU A 66 -7.13 11.29 4.84
CA LEU A 66 -6.63 12.59 4.41
C LEU A 66 -7.43 13.77 4.96
N HIS A 67 -8.69 13.56 5.36
CA HIS A 67 -9.49 14.58 6.01
C HIS A 67 -8.98 15.01 7.39
N SER A 68 -8.18 14.16 8.04
CA SER A 68 -7.72 14.36 9.42
C SER A 68 -6.23 14.08 9.64
N THR A 69 -5.51 13.68 8.60
CA THR A 69 -4.08 13.35 8.67
C THR A 69 -3.34 14.12 7.58
N PRO A 70 -2.32 14.92 7.93
CA PRO A 70 -1.53 15.64 6.94
C PRO A 70 -0.77 14.68 6.01
N LEU A 71 -0.67 15.05 4.74
CA LEU A 71 -0.07 14.24 3.66
C LEU A 71 1.37 13.80 3.95
N ASN A 72 2.14 14.68 4.58
CA ASN A 72 3.53 14.42 4.95
C ASN A 72 3.72 13.27 5.96
N ILE A 73 2.66 12.92 6.70
CA ILE A 73 2.63 11.76 7.60
C ILE A 73 1.96 10.57 6.91
N ALA A 74 0.88 10.83 6.18
CA ALA A 74 0.08 9.77 5.57
C ALA A 74 0.85 9.00 4.48
N TYR A 75 1.63 9.68 3.61
CA TYR A 75 2.40 9.01 2.55
C TYR A 75 3.52 8.09 3.06
N PRO A 76 4.38 8.50 4.02
CA PRO A 76 5.35 7.58 4.61
C PRO A 76 4.71 6.34 5.24
N LEU A 77 3.58 6.50 5.91
CA LEU A 77 2.84 5.37 6.49
C LEU A 77 2.29 4.44 5.40
N LEU A 78 1.74 4.98 4.32
CA LEU A 78 1.26 4.16 3.19
C LEU A 78 2.41 3.42 2.50
N SER A 79 3.58 4.03 2.39
CA SER A 79 4.77 3.41 1.81
C SER A 79 5.18 2.12 2.54
N THR A 80 4.83 2.01 3.84
CA THR A 80 5.06 0.80 4.63
C THR A 80 4.30 -0.41 4.07
N SER A 81 3.17 -0.20 3.39
CA SER A 81 2.40 -1.28 2.77
C SER A 81 3.21 -2.03 1.71
N TYR A 82 4.06 -1.35 0.94
CA TYR A 82 4.91 -1.99 -0.07
C TYR A 82 5.91 -2.97 0.54
N GLY A 83 6.54 -2.55 1.65
CA GLY A 83 7.43 -3.43 2.42
C GLY A 83 6.69 -4.61 3.01
N LEU A 84 5.49 -4.38 3.55
CA LEU A 84 4.65 -5.42 4.14
C LEU A 84 4.22 -6.45 3.09
N VAL A 85 3.79 -6.00 1.90
CA VAL A 85 3.44 -6.89 0.78
C VAL A 85 4.64 -7.74 0.36
N TYR A 86 5.82 -7.14 0.24
CA TYR A 86 7.04 -7.87 -0.13
C TYR A 86 7.41 -8.92 0.92
N LEU A 87 7.42 -8.55 2.20
CA LEU A 87 7.72 -9.47 3.30
C LEU A 87 6.73 -10.64 3.36
N LEU A 88 5.44 -10.36 3.23
CA LEU A 88 4.41 -11.40 3.21
C LEU A 88 4.53 -12.29 1.98
N ALA A 89 4.80 -11.71 0.80
CA ALA A 89 4.96 -12.49 -0.43
C ALA A 89 6.17 -13.44 -0.36
N VAL A 90 7.27 -13.02 0.25
CA VAL A 90 8.46 -13.87 0.45
C VAL A 90 8.23 -14.92 1.55
N SER A 91 7.48 -14.57 2.60
CA SER A 91 7.23 -15.47 3.74
C SER A 91 6.20 -16.55 3.44
N MET A 92 5.31 -16.33 2.48
CA MET A 92 4.22 -17.26 2.17
C MET A 92 4.63 -18.23 1.06
N PRO A 93 4.64 -19.56 1.33
CA PRO A 93 4.99 -20.57 0.33
C PRO A 93 4.11 -20.53 -0.94
N ALA A 94 2.88 -20.03 -0.80
CA ALA A 94 1.92 -19.91 -1.89
C ALA A 94 2.39 -19.01 -3.05
N PHE A 95 3.32 -18.07 -2.80
CA PHE A 95 3.85 -17.16 -3.81
C PHE A 95 5.17 -17.61 -4.42
N ALA A 96 5.88 -18.54 -3.75
CA ALA A 96 7.20 -19.03 -4.18
C ALA A 96 8.17 -17.89 -4.61
N GLU A 97 8.04 -16.72 -3.98
CA GLU A 97 8.81 -15.52 -4.33
C GLU A 97 10.26 -15.67 -3.84
N PRO A 98 11.26 -15.67 -4.74
CA PRO A 98 12.65 -15.74 -4.31
C PRO A 98 13.08 -14.41 -3.67
N LEU A 99 13.91 -14.52 -2.62
CA LEU A 99 14.63 -13.38 -2.07
C LEU A 99 15.67 -12.89 -3.10
N VAL A 100 15.32 -11.83 -3.81
CA VAL A 100 16.22 -11.21 -4.79
C VAL A 100 16.79 -9.93 -4.19
N ALA A 101 18.11 -9.82 -4.16
CA ALA A 101 18.82 -8.68 -3.55
C ALA A 101 18.39 -7.32 -4.13
N SER A 102 18.12 -7.24 -5.44
CA SER A 102 17.63 -6.01 -6.07
C SER A 102 16.25 -5.58 -5.59
N LYS A 103 15.33 -6.54 -5.36
CA LYS A 103 13.99 -6.24 -4.81
C LYS A 103 14.10 -5.79 -3.35
N ALA A 104 14.93 -6.47 -2.54
CA ALA A 104 15.18 -6.10 -1.15
C ALA A 104 15.80 -4.71 -1.04
N ALA A 105 16.75 -4.37 -1.90
CA ALA A 105 17.35 -3.04 -1.98
C ALA A 105 16.31 -1.96 -2.35
N GLY A 106 15.41 -2.25 -3.30
CA GLY A 106 14.31 -1.35 -3.66
C GLY A 106 13.36 -1.07 -2.49
N VAL A 107 12.98 -2.10 -1.74
CA VAL A 107 12.16 -1.96 -0.53
C VAL A 107 12.87 -1.14 0.54
N ALA A 108 14.17 -1.39 0.78
CA ALA A 108 14.98 -0.61 1.72
C ALA A 108 15.04 0.87 1.31
N LEU A 109 15.16 1.15 0.01
CA LEU A 109 15.18 2.51 -0.52
C LEU A 109 13.84 3.24 -0.28
N ILE A 110 12.72 2.54 -0.45
CA ILE A 110 11.37 3.06 -0.15
C ILE A 110 11.27 3.44 1.33
N PHE A 111 11.69 2.55 2.24
CA PHE A 111 11.69 2.85 3.67
C PHE A 111 12.58 4.04 4.02
N PHE A 112 13.79 4.10 3.46
CA PHE A 112 14.70 5.21 3.67
C PHE A 112 14.10 6.54 3.18
N GLY A 113 13.52 6.55 1.99
CA GLY A 113 12.81 7.72 1.45
C GLY A 113 11.64 8.16 2.33
N ALA A 114 10.84 7.20 2.82
CA ALA A 114 9.73 7.49 3.71
C ALA A 114 10.18 8.10 5.04
N VAL A 115 11.27 7.60 5.63
CA VAL A 115 11.88 8.16 6.85
C VAL A 115 12.39 9.58 6.62
N LEU A 116 13.06 9.84 5.49
CA LEU A 116 13.55 11.18 5.14
C LEU A 116 12.42 12.21 5.01
N VAL A 117 11.32 11.83 4.35
CA VAL A 117 10.15 12.70 4.22
C VAL A 117 9.48 12.93 5.57
N GLY A 118 9.33 11.88 6.38
CA GLY A 118 8.71 11.97 7.70
C GLY A 118 9.54 12.80 8.70
N SER A 119 10.86 12.71 8.65
CA SER A 119 11.75 13.45 9.57
C SER A 119 11.78 14.95 9.27
N LYS A 120 11.72 15.35 8.00
CA LYS A 120 11.71 16.76 7.61
C LYS A 120 10.44 17.48 8.07
N SER A 121 9.30 16.79 8.11
CA SER A 121 8.04 17.32 8.62
C SER A 121 8.00 17.60 10.12
N ALA A 122 8.84 16.95 10.90
CA ALA A 122 8.92 17.20 12.33
C ALA A 122 9.67 18.49 12.68
N THR A 123 10.45 19.03 11.73
CA THR A 123 11.29 20.21 11.94
C THR A 123 10.61 21.52 11.49
N ASP A 124 9.69 21.46 10.53
CA ASP A 124 8.89 22.60 10.10
C ASP A 124 7.64 22.75 11.00
N LYS A 125 7.82 23.21 12.24
CA LYS A 125 6.74 23.89 12.96
C LYS A 125 6.40 25.15 12.18
N PRO A 126 5.10 25.44 11.92
CA PRO A 126 4.72 26.74 11.38
C PRO A 126 5.26 27.80 12.36
N GLU A 127 6.15 28.63 11.87
CA GLU A 127 6.52 29.89 12.52
C GLU A 127 5.21 30.63 12.73
N GLN A 128 4.80 30.79 14.00
CA GLN A 128 3.64 31.57 14.37
C GLN A 128 3.87 32.96 13.76
N GLN A 129 3.06 33.31 12.77
CA GLN A 129 2.95 34.68 12.33
C GLN A 129 2.57 35.49 13.58
N GLU A 130 3.57 36.17 14.12
CA GLU A 130 3.39 37.19 15.13
C GLU A 130 2.40 38.21 14.56
N PRO A 131 1.29 38.53 15.25
CA PRO A 131 0.34 39.53 14.76
C PRO A 131 1.09 40.83 14.57
N PRO A 132 0.79 41.62 13.51
CA PRO A 132 1.42 42.89 13.30
C PRO A 132 1.17 43.78 14.52
N THR A 133 2.24 44.18 15.19
CA THR A 133 2.21 45.24 16.20
C THR A 133 1.91 46.55 15.47
N ASP A 134 0.63 46.95 15.47
CA ASP A 134 0.26 48.29 15.04
C ASP A 134 0.84 49.34 16.02
N PRO A 135 1.40 50.46 15.52
CA PRO A 135 1.95 51.56 16.31
C PRO A 135 0.87 52.40 17.02
#